data_2c2afa307b2540a1bfad32eca5b187c3
#
_entry.id   2c2afa307b2540a1bfad32eca5b187c3
#
_cell.length_a   1.000
_cell.length_b   1.000
_cell.length_c   1.000
_cell.angle_alpha   90.00
_cell.angle_beta   90.00
_cell.angle_gamma   90.00
#
_symmetry.space_group_name_H-M   'P 1'
#
loop_
_entity.id
_entity.type
_entity.pdbx_description
1 polymer ?
#
loop_
_entity_poly.entity_id
_entity_poly.type
_entity_poly.pdbx_seq_one_letter_code
_entity_poly.pdbx_strand_id
1 'polypeptide(L)'
;MTRPERYQLPFDFGRRPDSSQVFYEIGFVGGEQQGSGRFVRAVREEVIVRSPLEAAQHLLHHVYTPPFEAYDQEELWVLCLNTKHRITHEVMVYRGTVNSIYIRPAELFKEAVRVNAPALLLSHVHPSGNADPSPEDIRVTEESVQAGKLLGIDVLDHIIVAREGWVSLKEKGLGFGQRVG
;
A
#
# COMPACT_ATOMS: atom_id res chain seq x y z
N MET A 1 -26.13 15.94 -3.35
CA MET A 1 -25.10 14.95 -3.02
C MET A 1 -24.05 15.02 -4.13
N THR A 2 -22.96 15.72 -3.88
CA THR A 2 -21.82 15.85 -4.80
C THR A 2 -21.04 14.54 -4.76
N ARG A 3 -20.84 13.92 -5.93
CA ARG A 3 -19.94 12.76 -6.06
C ARG A 3 -18.54 13.16 -5.55
N PRO A 4 -17.84 12.30 -4.77
CA PRO A 4 -16.46 12.58 -4.39
C PRO A 4 -15.62 12.74 -5.66
N GLU A 5 -14.74 13.74 -5.66
CA GLU A 5 -13.81 13.96 -6.76
C GLU A 5 -12.94 12.71 -6.94
N ARG A 6 -13.13 12.03 -8.06
CA ARG A 6 -12.26 10.95 -8.52
C ARG A 6 -11.16 11.59 -9.34
N TYR A 7 -9.93 11.47 -8.89
CA TYR A 7 -8.80 11.85 -9.71
C TYR A 7 -8.71 10.87 -10.88
N GLN A 8 -9.07 11.33 -12.09
CA GLN A 8 -8.85 10.55 -13.30
C GLN A 8 -7.35 10.45 -13.56
N LEU A 9 -6.90 9.24 -13.86
CA LEU A 9 -5.51 8.97 -14.22
C LEU A 9 -5.24 9.51 -15.63
N PRO A 10 -4.37 10.51 -15.83
CA PRO A 10 -4.00 10.98 -17.15
C PRO A 10 -2.76 10.22 -17.65
N PHE A 11 -2.76 8.87 -17.73
CA PHE A 11 -1.52 8.15 -18.01
C PHE A 11 -1.61 7.09 -19.10
N ASP A 12 -0.62 7.17 -19.98
CA ASP A 12 -0.23 6.16 -20.98
C ASP A 12 0.59 5.06 -20.28
N PHE A 13 0.03 3.85 -20.18
CA PHE A 13 0.64 2.69 -19.50
C PHE A 13 1.76 2.02 -20.32
N GLY A 14 2.36 2.69 -21.30
CA GLY A 14 3.22 2.10 -22.33
C GLY A 14 4.70 1.86 -22.00
N ARG A 15 5.25 2.25 -20.85
CA ARG A 15 6.68 2.02 -20.53
C ARG A 15 6.91 1.31 -19.21
N ARG A 16 7.44 0.09 -19.28
CA ARG A 16 8.00 -0.63 -18.13
C ARG A 16 9.34 0.03 -17.74
N PRO A 17 9.57 0.32 -16.44
CA PRO A 17 10.90 0.68 -15.98
C PRO A 17 11.84 -0.53 -16.06
N ASP A 18 13.12 -0.27 -16.30
CA ASP A 18 14.19 -1.26 -16.39
C ASP A 18 14.29 -2.09 -15.11
N SER A 19 14.11 -3.40 -15.24
CA SER A 19 14.09 -4.37 -14.15
C SER A 19 15.48 -4.74 -13.60
N SER A 20 16.55 -4.07 -14.00
CA SER A 20 17.94 -4.47 -13.72
C SER A 20 18.43 -4.21 -12.29
N GLN A 21 17.62 -3.62 -11.38
CA GLN A 21 18.05 -3.25 -10.03
C GLN A 21 17.21 -3.83 -8.89
N VAL A 22 16.50 -4.91 -9.13
CA VAL A 22 15.64 -5.54 -8.13
C VAL A 22 16.39 -6.69 -7.46
N PHE A 23 16.72 -6.55 -6.18
CA PHE A 23 17.17 -7.66 -5.35
C PHE A 23 15.96 -8.24 -4.61
N TYR A 24 15.65 -9.49 -4.92
CA TYR A 24 14.56 -10.24 -4.29
C TYR A 24 15.12 -11.02 -3.09
N GLU A 25 14.63 -10.76 -1.90
CA GLU A 25 14.74 -11.69 -0.80
C GLU A 25 13.40 -12.46 -0.72
N ILE A 26 13.34 -13.62 -1.37
CA ILE A 26 12.18 -14.51 -1.30
C ILE A 26 12.32 -15.32 -0.01
N GLY A 27 11.70 -14.86 1.05
CA GLY A 27 11.56 -15.63 2.28
C GLY A 27 10.30 -16.50 2.23
N PHE A 28 10.41 -17.75 1.79
CA PHE A 28 9.35 -18.73 2.00
C PHE A 28 9.35 -19.15 3.46
N VAL A 29 8.32 -18.79 4.22
CA VAL A 29 8.02 -19.45 5.49
C VAL A 29 7.01 -20.55 5.17
N GLY A 30 7.48 -21.81 5.21
CA GLY A 30 6.68 -22.99 4.89
C GLY A 30 5.50 -23.17 5.84
N GLY A 31 4.35 -23.44 5.27
CA GLY A 31 3.13 -23.91 5.89
C GLY A 31 2.09 -24.05 4.77
N GLU A 32 1.59 -25.27 4.60
CA GLU A 32 0.55 -25.60 3.62
C GLU A 32 -0.74 -24.83 3.88
N GLN A 33 -0.83 -23.58 3.41
CA GLN A 33 -2.08 -22.87 3.13
C GLN A 33 -1.84 -21.91 1.98
N GLN A 34 -2.73 -21.94 1.01
CA GLN A 34 -2.70 -21.24 -0.25
C GLN A 34 -2.26 -19.76 -0.13
N GLY A 35 -1.15 -19.41 -0.79
CA GLY A 35 -1.01 -18.08 -1.40
C GLY A 35 -0.29 -17.00 -0.60
N SER A 36 0.37 -17.22 0.54
CA SER A 36 1.10 -16.15 1.25
C SER A 36 2.59 -16.10 0.88
N GLY A 37 2.89 -15.74 -0.34
CA GLY A 37 4.24 -15.34 -0.73
C GLY A 37 4.47 -13.88 -0.33
N ARG A 38 5.27 -13.62 0.71
CA ARG A 38 5.69 -12.26 1.05
C ARG A 38 6.80 -11.83 0.10
N PHE A 39 6.62 -10.68 -0.53
CA PHE A 39 7.62 -10.07 -1.41
C PHE A 39 8.18 -8.81 -0.74
N VAL A 40 9.51 -8.66 -0.67
CA VAL A 40 10.19 -7.49 -0.12
C VAL A 40 11.20 -6.97 -1.13
N ARG A 41 11.12 -5.68 -1.44
CA ARG A 41 12.05 -4.98 -2.34
C ARG A 41 12.66 -3.77 -1.62
N ALA A 42 13.99 -3.70 -1.57
CA ALA A 42 14.70 -2.50 -1.16
C ALA A 42 14.73 -1.48 -2.32
N VAL A 43 14.30 -0.24 -2.05
CA VAL A 43 14.28 0.84 -3.04
C VAL A 43 15.60 1.62 -2.95
N ARG A 44 16.40 1.58 -4.03
CA ARG A 44 17.70 2.27 -4.10
C ARG A 44 17.59 3.70 -4.61
N GLU A 45 16.55 3.96 -5.41
CA GLU A 45 16.30 5.28 -5.97
C GLU A 45 15.83 6.26 -4.88
N GLU A 46 16.10 7.56 -5.07
CA GLU A 46 15.64 8.59 -4.14
C GLU A 46 14.19 8.98 -4.43
N VAL A 47 13.25 8.11 -4.02
CA VAL A 47 11.82 8.37 -4.16
C VAL A 47 11.31 8.98 -2.86
N ILE A 48 10.96 10.27 -2.89
CA ILE A 48 10.39 10.99 -1.73
C ILE A 48 8.91 11.20 -1.99
N VAL A 49 8.07 10.86 -1.00
CA VAL A 49 6.60 11.01 -1.06
C VAL A 49 6.18 12.15 -0.12
N ARG A 50 5.67 13.24 -0.68
CA ARG A 50 5.24 14.44 0.06
C ARG A 50 3.72 14.63 0.05
N SER A 51 3.03 13.90 -0.83
CA SER A 51 1.59 14.00 -1.01
C SER A 51 0.97 12.65 -1.36
N PRO A 52 -0.34 12.46 -1.16
CA PRO A 52 -1.04 11.27 -1.62
C PRO A 52 -0.95 11.07 -3.14
N LEU A 53 -0.90 12.14 -3.91
CA LEU A 53 -0.71 12.08 -5.36
C LEU A 53 0.65 11.48 -5.74
N GLU A 54 1.74 11.94 -5.11
CA GLU A 54 3.09 11.38 -5.35
C GLU A 54 3.16 9.90 -4.94
N ALA A 55 2.50 9.52 -3.84
CA ALA A 55 2.38 8.13 -3.42
C ALA A 55 1.63 7.30 -4.47
N ALA A 56 0.47 7.77 -4.93
CA ALA A 56 -0.33 7.08 -5.94
C ALA A 56 0.45 6.93 -7.27
N GLN A 57 1.16 7.96 -7.70
CA GLN A 57 2.01 7.91 -8.88
C GLN A 57 3.10 6.83 -8.75
N HIS A 58 3.81 6.79 -7.61
CA HIS A 58 4.81 5.78 -7.35
C HIS A 58 4.21 4.37 -7.37
N LEU A 59 3.07 4.17 -6.70
CA LEU A 59 2.37 2.90 -6.66
C LEU A 59 1.99 2.42 -8.08
N LEU A 60 1.44 3.30 -8.90
CA LEU A 60 1.02 2.98 -10.26
C LEU A 60 2.17 2.68 -11.21
N HIS A 61 3.31 3.37 -11.05
CA HIS A 61 4.43 3.21 -11.97
C HIS A 61 5.42 2.11 -11.56
N HIS A 62 5.53 1.81 -10.27
CA HIS A 62 6.59 0.96 -9.74
C HIS A 62 6.09 -0.27 -8.97
N VAL A 63 4.92 -0.19 -8.35
CA VAL A 63 4.38 -1.28 -7.53
C VAL A 63 3.34 -2.08 -8.31
N TYR A 64 2.29 -1.44 -8.82
CA TYR A 64 1.22 -2.08 -9.58
C TYR A 64 1.56 -2.07 -11.09
N THR A 65 2.59 -2.82 -11.47
CA THR A 65 3.13 -2.82 -12.84
C THR A 65 2.38 -3.66 -13.87
N PRO A 66 1.64 -4.75 -13.53
CA PRO A 66 0.75 -5.40 -14.50
C PRO A 66 -0.40 -4.48 -14.92
N PRO A 67 -0.96 -4.62 -16.13
CA PRO A 67 -2.20 -3.93 -16.47
C PRO A 67 -3.30 -4.35 -15.50
N PHE A 68 -4.22 -3.43 -15.17
CA PHE A 68 -5.25 -3.68 -14.15
C PHE A 68 -6.14 -4.89 -14.48
N GLU A 69 -6.31 -5.21 -15.76
CA GLU A 69 -7.04 -6.37 -16.22
C GLU A 69 -6.38 -7.71 -15.87
N ALA A 70 -5.10 -7.67 -15.50
CA ALA A 70 -4.37 -8.87 -15.07
C ALA A 70 -4.48 -9.14 -13.57
N TYR A 71 -5.07 -8.20 -12.80
CA TYR A 71 -5.32 -8.43 -11.38
C TYR A 71 -6.63 -9.21 -11.19
N ASP A 72 -6.51 -10.45 -10.79
CA ASP A 72 -7.61 -11.35 -10.40
C ASP A 72 -7.83 -11.37 -8.88
N GLN A 73 -6.89 -10.80 -8.12
CA GLN A 73 -6.87 -10.76 -6.66
C GLN A 73 -6.39 -9.40 -6.17
N GLU A 74 -6.78 -9.05 -4.96
CA GLU A 74 -6.23 -7.89 -4.27
C GLU A 74 -4.81 -8.16 -3.79
N GLU A 75 -3.98 -7.12 -3.81
CA GLU A 75 -2.65 -7.11 -3.21
C GLU A 75 -2.59 -5.98 -2.19
N LEU A 76 -2.12 -6.28 -0.99
CA LEU A 76 -1.83 -5.28 0.03
C LEU A 76 -0.33 -5.08 0.15
N TRP A 77 0.08 -3.83 -0.01
CA TRP A 77 1.46 -3.40 0.05
C TRP A 77 1.71 -2.44 1.20
N VAL A 78 2.93 -2.49 1.73
CA VAL A 78 3.48 -1.55 2.71
C VAL A 78 4.71 -0.90 2.12
N LEU A 79 4.74 0.42 2.09
CA LEU A 79 5.92 1.22 1.76
C LEU A 79 6.55 1.69 3.08
N CYS A 80 7.78 1.26 3.38
CA CYS A 80 8.53 1.75 4.53
C CYS A 80 9.24 3.06 4.17
N LEU A 81 9.09 4.09 5.00
CA LEU A 81 9.67 5.41 4.76
C LEU A 81 10.66 5.80 5.87
N ASN A 82 11.69 6.56 5.49
CA ASN A 82 12.59 7.20 6.46
C ASN A 82 12.04 8.56 6.93
N THR A 83 12.77 9.24 7.81
CA THR A 83 12.40 10.56 8.37
C THR A 83 12.27 11.68 7.34
N LYS A 84 12.76 11.50 6.11
CA LYS A 84 12.62 12.42 4.98
C LYS A 84 11.49 12.01 4.03
N HIS A 85 10.65 11.06 4.44
CA HIS A 85 9.59 10.44 3.62
C HIS A 85 10.12 9.80 2.32
N ARG A 86 11.39 9.37 2.32
CA ARG A 86 11.93 8.56 1.24
C ARG A 86 11.50 7.11 1.43
N ILE A 87 11.00 6.50 0.37
CA ILE A 87 10.69 5.06 0.34
C ILE A 87 12.01 4.28 0.40
N THR A 88 12.13 3.39 1.37
CA THR A 88 13.30 2.54 1.55
C THR A 88 13.02 1.08 1.18
N HIS A 89 11.81 0.61 1.46
CA HIS A 89 11.38 -0.76 1.17
C HIS A 89 9.92 -0.78 0.73
N GLU A 90 9.61 -1.68 -0.17
CA GLU A 90 8.27 -2.03 -0.61
C GLU A 90 8.01 -3.49 -0.29
N VAL A 91 6.86 -3.76 0.32
CA VAL A 91 6.53 -5.09 0.83
C VAL A 91 5.13 -5.46 0.39
N MET A 92 5.00 -6.50 -0.42
CA MET A 92 3.71 -7.14 -0.61
C MET A 92 3.44 -8.04 0.60
N VAL A 93 2.48 -7.65 1.41
CA VAL A 93 2.13 -8.35 2.64
C VAL A 93 1.11 -9.46 2.38
N TYR A 94 0.22 -9.21 1.43
CA TYR A 94 -0.89 -10.11 1.14
C TYR A 94 -1.28 -10.05 -0.34
N ARG A 95 -1.69 -11.21 -0.88
CA ARG A 95 -2.36 -11.34 -2.17
C ARG A 95 -3.49 -12.37 -2.04
N GLY A 96 -4.71 -12.01 -2.43
CA GLY A 96 -5.88 -12.90 -2.34
C GLY A 96 -7.20 -12.16 -2.43
N THR A 97 -8.30 -12.85 -2.08
CA THR A 97 -9.63 -12.25 -1.98
C THR A 97 -9.87 -11.74 -0.57
N VAL A 98 -10.20 -10.46 -0.43
CA VAL A 98 -10.33 -9.76 0.88
C VAL A 98 -11.46 -10.29 1.77
N ASN A 99 -12.44 -10.99 1.23
CA ASN A 99 -13.64 -11.41 1.98
C ASN A 99 -13.40 -12.42 3.13
N SER A 100 -12.15 -12.80 3.44
CA SER A 100 -11.93 -13.87 4.44
C SER A 100 -10.66 -13.79 5.25
N ILE A 101 -9.81 -12.75 5.15
CA ILE A 101 -8.52 -12.76 5.83
C ILE A 101 -8.39 -11.60 6.81
N TYR A 102 -8.24 -11.96 8.07
CA TYR A 102 -7.81 -11.05 9.12
C TYR A 102 -6.32 -10.74 8.93
N ILE A 103 -6.02 -9.55 8.40
CA ILE A 103 -4.64 -9.05 8.26
C ILE A 103 -4.18 -8.60 9.65
N ARG A 104 -3.24 -9.34 10.23
CA ARG A 104 -2.70 -8.98 11.54
C ARG A 104 -1.77 -7.78 11.41
N PRO A 105 -1.88 -6.76 12.28
CA PRO A 105 -0.94 -5.64 12.30
C PRO A 105 0.54 -6.08 12.33
N ALA A 106 0.85 -7.19 13.00
CA ALA A 106 2.20 -7.73 13.03
C ALA A 106 2.79 -8.03 11.64
N GLU A 107 1.96 -8.43 10.66
CA GLU A 107 2.43 -8.67 9.29
C GLU A 107 2.70 -7.35 8.56
N LEU A 108 1.90 -6.32 8.79
CA LEU A 108 2.06 -5.00 8.18
C LEU A 108 3.34 -4.31 8.68
N PHE A 109 3.63 -4.41 9.97
CA PHE A 109 4.76 -3.72 10.61
C PHE A 109 6.06 -4.50 10.62
N LYS A 110 6.04 -5.78 10.30
CA LYS A 110 7.23 -6.66 10.40
C LYS A 110 8.46 -6.09 9.72
N GLU A 111 8.33 -5.60 8.48
CA GLU A 111 9.46 -5.04 7.75
C GLU A 111 9.85 -3.67 8.29
N ALA A 112 8.89 -2.80 8.60
CA ALA A 112 9.14 -1.49 9.18
C ALA A 112 9.95 -1.59 10.48
N VAL A 113 9.62 -2.55 11.35
CA VAL A 113 10.39 -2.86 12.57
C VAL A 113 11.79 -3.36 12.21
N ARG A 114 11.91 -4.29 11.26
CA ARG A 114 13.20 -4.87 10.84
C ARG A 114 14.19 -3.82 10.34
N VAL A 115 13.70 -2.83 9.56
CA VAL A 115 14.54 -1.80 8.98
C VAL A 115 14.55 -0.48 9.77
N ASN A 116 13.93 -0.49 10.96
CA ASN A 116 13.79 0.69 11.82
C ASN A 116 13.18 1.90 11.09
N ALA A 117 12.16 1.67 10.30
CA ALA A 117 11.45 2.74 9.59
C ALA A 117 10.55 3.51 10.56
N PRO A 118 10.63 4.86 10.63
CA PRO A 118 9.79 5.68 11.49
C PRO A 118 8.36 5.83 10.97
N ALA A 119 8.13 5.54 9.69
CA ALA A 119 6.82 5.67 9.08
C ALA A 119 6.58 4.62 7.98
N LEU A 120 5.32 4.37 7.70
CA LEU A 120 4.87 3.54 6.59
C LEU A 120 3.64 4.13 5.90
N LEU A 121 3.40 3.68 4.68
CA LEU A 121 2.20 3.93 3.91
C LEU A 121 1.62 2.59 3.48
N LEU A 122 0.30 2.42 3.62
CA LEU A 122 -0.43 1.25 3.16
C LEU A 122 -0.97 1.51 1.75
N SER A 123 -1.02 0.47 0.95
CA SER A 123 -1.75 0.52 -0.31
C SER A 123 -2.30 -0.84 -0.69
N HIS A 124 -3.48 -0.86 -1.31
CA HIS A 124 -3.96 -2.06 -1.97
C HIS A 124 -4.65 -1.75 -3.30
N VAL A 125 -4.71 -2.76 -4.16
CA VAL A 125 -5.35 -2.68 -5.47
C VAL A 125 -6.72 -3.35 -5.44
N HIS A 126 -7.73 -2.67 -6.02
CA HIS A 126 -9.06 -3.22 -6.25
C HIS A 126 -9.20 -3.73 -7.68
N PRO A 127 -9.23 -5.05 -7.93
CA PRO A 127 -9.46 -5.63 -9.26
C PRO A 127 -10.82 -5.27 -9.86
N SER A 128 -11.80 -4.94 -9.01
CA SER A 128 -13.13 -4.51 -9.46
C SER A 128 -13.12 -3.27 -10.34
N GLY A 129 -12.04 -2.48 -10.32
CA GLY A 129 -11.89 -1.23 -11.05
C GLY A 129 -12.37 0.00 -10.30
N ASN A 130 -13.08 -0.13 -9.18
CA ASN A 130 -13.55 0.97 -8.33
C ASN A 130 -12.66 1.12 -7.10
N ALA A 131 -12.11 2.32 -6.84
CA ALA A 131 -11.26 2.63 -5.69
C ALA A 131 -12.03 3.05 -4.43
N ASP A 132 -13.37 2.95 -4.40
CA ASP A 132 -14.14 3.31 -3.21
C ASP A 132 -13.80 2.36 -2.03
N PRO A 133 -13.46 2.91 -0.84
CA PRO A 133 -13.08 2.11 0.31
C PRO A 133 -14.24 1.27 0.82
N SER A 134 -13.99 -0.01 1.11
CA SER A 134 -14.91 -0.88 1.82
C SER A 134 -14.87 -0.61 3.35
N PRO A 135 -15.87 -1.07 4.12
CA PRO A 135 -15.79 -1.04 5.58
C PRO A 135 -14.56 -1.79 6.13
N GLU A 136 -14.12 -2.84 5.45
CA GLU A 136 -12.95 -3.63 5.81
C GLU A 136 -11.65 -2.83 5.66
N ASP A 137 -11.52 -2.05 4.58
CA ASP A 137 -10.37 -1.17 4.35
C ASP A 137 -10.24 -0.12 5.45
N ILE A 138 -11.38 0.45 5.85
CA ILE A 138 -11.43 1.42 6.94
C ILE A 138 -10.99 0.76 8.25
N ARG A 139 -11.50 -0.45 8.57
CA ARG A 139 -11.13 -1.19 9.76
C ARG A 139 -9.65 -1.55 9.81
N VAL A 140 -9.09 -2.07 8.72
CA VAL A 140 -7.64 -2.37 8.61
C VAL A 140 -6.81 -1.12 8.80
N THR A 141 -7.26 0.02 8.26
CA THR A 141 -6.59 1.31 8.45
C THR A 141 -6.60 1.74 9.91
N GLU A 142 -7.75 1.68 10.58
CA GLU A 142 -7.89 2.02 12.01
C GLU A 142 -6.98 1.17 12.89
N GLU A 143 -7.01 -0.16 12.70
CA GLU A 143 -6.16 -1.09 13.44
C GLU A 143 -4.67 -0.82 13.19
N SER A 144 -4.30 -0.51 11.94
CA SER A 144 -2.93 -0.15 11.59
C SER A 144 -2.49 1.15 12.26
N VAL A 145 -3.30 2.19 12.23
CA VAL A 145 -3.00 3.47 12.89
C VAL A 145 -2.82 3.29 14.40
N GLN A 146 -3.67 2.47 15.04
CA GLN A 146 -3.54 2.17 16.48
C GLN A 146 -2.25 1.39 16.78
N ALA A 147 -1.95 0.35 15.99
CA ALA A 147 -0.72 -0.42 16.15
C ALA A 147 0.53 0.44 15.91
N GLY A 148 0.50 1.31 14.91
CA GLY A 148 1.59 2.24 14.62
C GLY A 148 1.89 3.16 15.78
N LYS A 149 0.87 3.71 16.46
CA LYS A 149 1.03 4.50 17.68
C LYS A 149 1.74 3.75 18.80
N LEU A 150 1.43 2.47 19.00
CA LEU A 150 2.07 1.63 20.02
C LEU A 150 3.53 1.30 19.66
N LEU A 151 3.83 1.14 18.38
CA LEU A 151 5.16 0.79 17.88
C LEU A 151 6.06 2.02 17.65
N GLY A 152 5.53 3.25 17.72
CA GLY A 152 6.26 4.47 17.37
C GLY A 152 6.57 4.56 15.86
N ILE A 153 5.70 3.97 15.02
CA ILE A 153 5.81 3.96 13.57
C ILE A 153 4.55 4.61 12.98
N ASP A 154 4.69 5.77 12.37
CA ASP A 154 3.54 6.51 11.83
C ASP A 154 2.95 5.83 10.57
N VAL A 155 1.64 5.63 10.55
CA VAL A 155 0.92 5.28 9.32
C VAL A 155 0.53 6.59 8.64
N LEU A 156 1.23 6.91 7.54
CA LEU A 156 1.07 8.21 6.89
C LEU A 156 -0.21 8.31 6.08
N ASP A 157 -0.57 7.24 5.36
CA ASP A 157 -1.79 7.16 4.56
C ASP A 157 -2.13 5.69 4.26
N HIS A 158 -3.32 5.48 3.69
CA HIS A 158 -3.73 4.25 3.04
C HIS A 158 -4.31 4.61 1.67
N ILE A 159 -3.62 4.20 0.60
CA ILE A 159 -3.97 4.50 -0.78
C ILE A 159 -4.60 3.28 -1.44
N ILE A 160 -5.86 3.38 -1.84
CA ILE A 160 -6.52 2.38 -2.66
C ILE A 160 -6.33 2.76 -4.12
N VAL A 161 -5.88 1.79 -4.92
CA VAL A 161 -5.65 1.97 -6.36
C VAL A 161 -6.56 1.05 -7.14
N ALA A 162 -7.17 1.55 -8.21
CA ALA A 162 -8.01 0.77 -9.11
C ALA A 162 -7.90 1.32 -10.53
N ARG A 163 -8.46 0.61 -11.51
CA ARG A 163 -8.44 1.04 -12.92
C ARG A 163 -9.03 2.43 -13.13
N GLU A 164 -10.10 2.79 -12.40
CA GLU A 164 -10.78 4.08 -12.56
C GLU A 164 -10.13 5.23 -11.79
N GLY A 165 -9.10 4.97 -10.97
CA GLY A 165 -8.42 5.98 -10.20
C GLY A 165 -7.84 5.46 -8.89
N TRP A 166 -7.60 6.38 -7.96
CA TRP A 166 -7.10 6.07 -6.63
C TRP A 166 -7.79 6.93 -5.57
N VAL A 167 -7.68 6.50 -4.32
CA VAL A 167 -8.27 7.18 -3.16
C VAL A 167 -7.29 7.15 -2.01
N SER A 168 -7.10 8.30 -1.33
CA SER A 168 -6.47 8.40 -0.01
C SER A 168 -7.54 8.32 1.07
N LEU A 169 -7.44 7.36 1.97
CA LEU A 169 -8.35 7.26 3.11
C LEU A 169 -8.13 8.41 4.10
N LYS A 170 -6.89 8.87 4.24
CA LYS A 170 -6.55 10.00 5.11
C LYS A 170 -7.19 11.30 4.62
N GLU A 171 -7.13 11.60 3.33
CA GLU A 171 -7.81 12.78 2.75
C GLU A 171 -9.32 12.69 2.92
N LYS A 172 -9.88 11.48 2.84
CA LYS A 172 -11.31 11.24 3.11
C LYS A 172 -11.67 11.26 4.61
N GLY A 173 -10.70 11.33 5.50
CA GLY A 173 -10.92 11.26 6.95
C GLY A 173 -11.38 9.89 7.43
N LEU A 174 -11.08 8.82 6.70
CA LEU A 174 -11.48 7.45 6.99
C LEU A 174 -10.33 6.66 7.64
N GLY A 175 -10.58 6.07 8.81
CA GLY A 175 -9.62 5.19 9.49
C GLY A 175 -8.51 5.91 10.26
N PHE A 176 -8.32 7.24 10.12
CA PHE A 176 -7.25 8.00 10.78
C PHE A 176 -7.68 8.72 12.06
N GLY A 177 -8.96 8.59 12.47
CA GLY A 177 -9.52 9.34 13.59
C GLY A 177 -9.71 10.83 13.23
N GLN A 178 -10.63 11.50 13.92
CA GLN A 178 -10.74 12.95 13.77
C GLN A 178 -9.47 13.59 14.34
N ARG A 179 -8.88 14.56 13.64
CA ARG A 179 -7.95 15.49 14.25
C ARG A 179 -8.71 16.21 15.37
N VAL A 180 -8.40 15.86 16.61
CA VAL A 180 -8.80 16.70 17.73
C VAL A 180 -8.03 18.01 17.53
N GLY A 181 -8.74 19.06 17.09
CA GLY A 181 -8.23 20.40 16.88
C GLY A 181 -7.81 21.05 18.20
#